data_2388f4e90390082894b5b6b6297629eb
#
_entry.id   2388f4e90390082894b5b6b6297629eb
#
_cell.length_a   1.000
_cell.length_b   1.000
_cell.length_c   1.000
_cell.angle_alpha   90.00
_cell.angle_beta   90.00
_cell.angle_gamma   90.00
#
_symmetry.space_group_name_H-M   'P 1'
#
loop_
_entity.id
_entity.type
_entity.pdbx_description
1 polymer ?
#
loop_
_entity_poly.entity_id
_entity_poly.type
_entity_poly.pdbx_seq_one_letter_code
_entity_poly.pdbx_strand_id
1 'polypeptide(L)'
;MRKCEVKYMQKYYTAVGRFERKGRMGDMTCPMVIINKREYALDIQEMILWATLNWQIMDAGALEDTYTAKLKASGIAPQRSFRDCMRRLLQRGLVVEGCGETGEDALYALLSGLYVVPISDSLLLRLISFIKLTVFGHVPFAITRKLFRKDRRSANERRVYHLSQQALLSTAELIKCVEYDIHTIHS
;
A
#
# COMPACT_ATOMS: atom_id res chain seq x y z
N MET A 1 2.37 6.37 -46.88
CA MET A 1 3.10 6.47 -45.58
C MET A 1 2.07 6.42 -44.46
N ARG A 2 1.92 5.27 -43.80
CA ARG A 2 1.07 5.15 -42.62
C ARG A 2 1.81 5.83 -41.47
N LYS A 3 1.26 6.91 -40.90
CA LYS A 3 1.72 7.45 -39.61
C LYS A 3 1.54 6.36 -38.58
N CYS A 4 2.64 5.85 -38.01
CA CYS A 4 2.59 5.10 -36.77
C CYS A 4 2.05 6.05 -35.70
N GLU A 5 0.78 5.92 -35.34
CA GLU A 5 0.25 6.52 -34.14
C GLU A 5 1.01 5.89 -32.97
N VAL A 6 1.81 6.68 -32.28
CA VAL A 6 2.42 6.27 -31.02
C VAL A 6 1.26 6.18 -30.03
N LYS A 7 0.79 4.94 -29.83
CA LYS A 7 -0.28 4.65 -28.89
C LYS A 7 0.26 4.92 -27.50
N TYR A 8 -0.21 5.99 -26.87
CA TYR A 8 0.16 6.34 -25.50
C TYR A 8 -0.43 5.29 -24.56
N MET A 9 0.40 4.43 -24.00
CA MET A 9 -0.01 3.51 -22.95
C MET A 9 -0.25 4.29 -21.65
N GLN A 10 -1.42 4.12 -21.07
CA GLN A 10 -1.72 4.64 -19.76
C GLN A 10 -1.05 3.77 -18.69
N LYS A 11 -0.56 4.43 -17.62
CA LYS A 11 0.12 3.77 -16.52
C LYS A 11 -0.43 4.27 -15.19
N TYR A 12 -0.75 3.32 -14.32
CA TYR A 12 -1.12 3.60 -12.94
C TYR A 12 -0.14 2.92 -11.98
N TYR A 13 0.04 3.54 -10.84
CA TYR A 13 0.97 3.11 -9.80
C TYR A 13 0.27 3.04 -8.45
N THR A 14 0.67 2.08 -7.62
CA THR A 14 0.28 2.01 -6.21
C THR A 14 1.40 1.42 -5.37
N ALA A 15 1.42 1.78 -4.08
CA ALA A 15 2.37 1.22 -3.14
C ALA A 15 1.88 -0.12 -2.58
N VAL A 16 2.81 -1.02 -2.32
CA VAL A 16 2.54 -2.31 -1.69
C VAL A 16 3.42 -2.51 -0.46
N GLY A 17 2.96 -3.38 0.43
CA GLY A 17 3.64 -3.69 1.68
C GLY A 17 3.07 -2.94 2.88
N ARG A 18 3.67 -3.21 4.04
CA ARG A 18 3.28 -2.63 5.33
C ARG A 18 4.40 -1.76 5.86
N PHE A 19 4.08 -0.53 6.23
CA PHE A 19 5.02 0.38 6.88
C PHE A 19 5.27 -0.05 8.33
N GLU A 20 6.53 -0.05 8.74
CA GLU A 20 6.94 -0.29 10.11
C GLU A 20 8.12 0.62 10.48
N ARG A 21 8.15 1.12 11.71
CA ARG A 21 9.30 1.84 12.25
C ARG A 21 10.08 0.90 13.14
N LYS A 22 11.32 0.59 12.77
CA LYS A 22 12.22 -0.16 13.66
C LYS A 22 13.20 0.80 14.33
N GLY A 23 13.20 0.80 15.66
CA GLY A 23 14.24 1.44 16.44
C GLY A 23 15.55 0.68 16.28
N ARG A 24 16.63 1.35 15.89
CA ARG A 24 18.00 0.88 16.10
C ARG A 24 18.50 1.43 17.44
N MET A 25 19.41 0.72 18.10
CA MET A 25 20.07 1.16 19.33
C MET A 25 20.62 2.58 19.15
N GLY A 26 20.03 3.58 19.86
CA GLY A 26 20.31 5.01 19.72
C GLY A 26 19.26 5.72 18.86
N ASP A 27 18.28 6.31 19.47
CA ASP A 27 17.23 7.30 19.06
C ASP A 27 16.83 7.51 17.60
N MET A 28 17.44 6.85 16.63
CA MET A 28 17.10 6.96 15.20
C MET A 28 16.21 5.79 14.77
N THR A 29 14.93 6.06 14.54
CA THR A 29 14.02 5.11 13.92
C THR A 29 14.21 5.07 12.41
N CYS A 30 14.48 3.87 11.87
CA CYS A 30 14.58 3.68 10.43
C CYS A 30 13.19 3.34 9.85
N PRO A 31 12.72 4.10 8.85
CA PRO A 31 11.49 3.76 8.13
C PRO A 31 11.70 2.52 7.26
N MET A 32 10.83 1.54 7.43
CA MET A 32 10.92 0.27 6.73
C MET A 32 9.57 -0.10 6.12
N VAL A 33 9.62 -0.77 4.98
CA VAL A 33 8.45 -1.42 4.37
C VAL A 33 8.68 -2.92 4.36
N ILE A 34 7.69 -3.67 4.80
CA ILE A 34 7.71 -5.14 4.86
C ILE A 34 6.81 -5.70 3.77
N ILE A 35 7.38 -6.55 2.91
CA ILE A 35 6.66 -7.33 1.91
C ILE A 35 7.14 -8.78 1.99
N ASN A 36 6.22 -9.73 2.05
CA ASN A 36 6.54 -11.16 2.07
C ASN A 36 7.62 -11.53 3.10
N LYS A 37 7.53 -10.96 4.30
CA LYS A 37 8.49 -11.13 5.41
C LYS A 37 9.89 -10.54 5.15
N ARG A 38 10.11 -9.88 4.02
CA ARG A 38 11.35 -9.14 3.72
C ARG A 38 11.20 -7.70 4.14
N GLU A 39 12.26 -7.15 4.67
CA GLU A 39 12.34 -5.78 5.19
C GLU A 39 13.16 -4.92 4.26
N TYR A 40 12.61 -3.78 3.88
CA TYR A 40 13.25 -2.83 2.99
C TYR A 40 13.36 -1.47 3.70
N ALA A 41 14.58 -1.03 3.94
CA ALA A 41 14.82 0.33 4.43
C ALA A 41 14.56 1.35 3.31
N LEU A 42 13.86 2.42 3.64
CA LEU A 42 13.60 3.54 2.74
C LEU A 42 14.43 4.74 3.16
N ASP A 43 15.00 5.46 2.20
CA ASP A 43 15.45 6.82 2.47
C ASP A 43 14.24 7.77 2.53
N ILE A 44 14.49 8.99 2.95
CA ILE A 44 13.41 9.96 3.19
C ILE A 44 12.62 10.30 1.92
N GLN A 45 13.27 10.38 0.76
CA GLN A 45 12.61 10.66 -0.52
C GLN A 45 11.79 9.47 -0.99
N GLU A 46 12.33 8.25 -0.88
CA GLU A 46 11.62 7.02 -1.16
C GLU A 46 10.41 6.85 -0.24
N MET A 47 10.55 7.22 1.04
CA MET A 47 9.44 7.16 2.00
C MET A 47 8.32 8.14 1.64
N ILE A 48 8.65 9.38 1.25
CA ILE A 48 7.64 10.36 0.82
C ILE A 48 6.89 9.85 -0.41
N LEU A 49 7.61 9.30 -1.39
CA LEU A 49 7.03 8.78 -2.62
C LEU A 49 6.15 7.55 -2.35
N TRP A 50 6.65 6.60 -1.58
CA TRP A 50 5.89 5.41 -1.19
C TRP A 50 4.64 5.78 -0.38
N ALA A 51 4.76 6.71 0.59
CA ALA A 51 3.63 7.18 1.39
C ALA A 51 2.60 7.97 0.57
N THR A 52 3.02 8.57 -0.55
CA THR A 52 2.08 9.23 -1.47
C THR A 52 1.20 8.23 -2.19
N LEU A 53 1.73 7.06 -2.53
CA LEU A 53 1.01 5.97 -3.19
C LEU A 53 0.30 5.03 -2.22
N ASN A 54 0.56 5.14 -0.92
CA ASN A 54 -0.03 4.25 0.06
C ASN A 54 -1.56 4.46 0.12
N TRP A 55 -2.32 3.40 -0.19
CA TRP A 55 -3.78 3.41 -0.33
C TRP A 55 -4.32 4.31 -1.45
N GLN A 56 -3.49 4.63 -2.44
CA GLN A 56 -3.89 5.43 -3.60
C GLN A 56 -3.38 4.79 -4.89
N ILE A 57 -4.15 4.98 -5.96
CA ILE A 57 -3.76 4.64 -7.32
C ILE A 57 -3.63 5.95 -8.08
N MET A 58 -2.48 6.23 -8.66
CA MET A 58 -2.20 7.49 -9.35
C MET A 58 -1.52 7.22 -10.69
N ASP A 59 -1.79 8.08 -11.67
CA ASP A 59 -0.97 8.16 -12.88
C ASP A 59 0.38 8.84 -12.62
N ALA A 60 1.29 8.76 -13.59
CA ALA A 60 2.65 9.29 -13.44
C ALA A 60 2.70 10.80 -13.21
N GLY A 61 1.85 11.57 -13.89
CA GLY A 61 1.83 13.04 -13.81
C GLY A 61 1.33 13.51 -12.44
N ALA A 62 0.15 13.04 -12.03
CA ALA A 62 -0.43 13.36 -10.74
C ALA A 62 0.47 12.92 -9.57
N LEU A 63 1.18 11.80 -9.73
CA LEU A 63 2.13 11.31 -8.74
C LEU A 63 3.35 12.22 -8.62
N GLU A 64 3.95 12.64 -9.74
CA GLU A 64 5.12 13.52 -9.75
C GLU A 64 4.79 14.88 -9.13
N ASP A 65 3.63 15.47 -9.49
CA ASP A 65 3.16 16.73 -8.93
C ASP A 65 2.95 16.64 -7.41
N THR A 66 2.25 15.59 -6.96
CA THR A 66 1.97 15.38 -5.54
C THR A 66 3.24 15.11 -4.74
N TYR A 67 4.15 14.30 -5.27
CA TYR A 67 5.45 14.03 -4.66
C TYR A 67 6.27 15.31 -4.51
N THR A 68 6.36 16.10 -5.58
CA THR A 68 7.11 17.37 -5.61
C THR A 68 6.56 18.37 -4.59
N ALA A 69 5.24 18.49 -4.50
CA ALA A 69 4.58 19.32 -3.50
C ALA A 69 4.91 18.89 -2.07
N LYS A 70 4.83 17.57 -1.78
CA LYS A 70 5.15 17.01 -0.45
C LYS A 70 6.62 17.17 -0.09
N LEU A 71 7.52 16.95 -1.06
CA LEU A 71 8.95 17.13 -0.86
C LEU A 71 9.28 18.58 -0.53
N LYS A 72 8.71 19.53 -1.27
CA LYS A 72 8.86 20.98 -1.00
C LYS A 72 8.31 21.35 0.39
N ALA A 73 7.14 20.83 0.75
CA ALA A 73 6.53 21.09 2.07
C ALA A 73 7.36 20.51 3.23
N SER A 74 8.12 19.43 3.00
CA SER A 74 8.99 18.82 4.01
C SER A 74 10.30 19.59 4.23
N GLY A 75 10.63 20.59 3.39
CA GLY A 75 11.88 21.34 3.46
C GLY A 75 13.13 20.53 3.10
N ILE A 76 12.97 19.33 2.54
CA ILE A 76 14.08 18.44 2.20
C ILE A 76 14.58 18.76 0.80
N ALA A 77 15.87 19.04 0.66
CA ALA A 77 16.49 19.21 -0.65
C ALA A 77 16.50 17.86 -1.41
N PRO A 78 16.05 17.82 -2.67
CA PRO A 78 16.06 16.60 -3.45
C PRO A 78 17.50 16.15 -3.74
N GLN A 79 17.84 14.96 -3.28
CA GLN A 79 19.14 14.31 -3.56
C GLN A 79 19.11 13.48 -4.86
N ARG A 80 17.89 13.08 -5.27
CA ARG A 80 17.66 12.24 -6.47
C ARG A 80 16.45 12.76 -7.25
N SER A 81 16.42 12.43 -8.54
CA SER A 81 15.25 12.71 -9.37
C SER A 81 14.05 11.85 -8.97
N PHE A 82 12.85 12.31 -9.28
CA PHE A 82 11.62 11.52 -9.13
C PHE A 82 11.73 10.16 -9.84
N ARG A 83 12.25 10.16 -11.08
CA ARG A 83 12.44 8.93 -11.87
C ARG A 83 13.36 7.92 -11.20
N ASP A 84 14.44 8.37 -10.56
CA ASP A 84 15.37 7.49 -9.87
C ASP A 84 14.73 6.89 -8.62
N CYS A 85 14.00 7.67 -7.84
CA CYS A 85 13.24 7.17 -6.70
C CYS A 85 12.20 6.14 -7.14
N MET A 86 11.41 6.45 -8.18
CA MET A 86 10.40 5.55 -8.74
C MET A 86 11.01 4.23 -9.22
N ARG A 87 12.08 4.30 -10.01
CA ARG A 87 12.79 3.11 -10.52
C ARG A 87 13.26 2.20 -9.37
N ARG A 88 13.81 2.76 -8.31
CA ARG A 88 14.27 2.00 -7.14
C ARG A 88 13.12 1.32 -6.39
N LEU A 89 11.99 2.01 -6.23
CA LEU A 89 10.81 1.43 -5.59
C LEU A 89 10.20 0.30 -6.44
N LEU A 90 10.11 0.49 -7.76
CA LEU A 90 9.65 -0.54 -8.71
C LEU A 90 10.57 -1.77 -8.70
N GLN A 91 11.90 -1.57 -8.78
CA GLN A 91 12.88 -2.67 -8.77
C GLN A 91 12.82 -3.50 -7.48
N ARG A 92 12.50 -2.87 -6.36
CA ARG A 92 12.33 -3.56 -5.06
C ARG A 92 10.94 -4.13 -4.85
N GLY A 93 10.01 -3.90 -5.78
CA GLY A 93 8.63 -4.33 -5.68
C GLY A 93 7.84 -3.62 -4.57
N LEU A 94 8.28 -2.42 -4.15
CA LEU A 94 7.60 -1.59 -3.15
C LEU A 94 6.51 -0.71 -3.75
N VAL A 95 6.61 -0.49 -5.05
CA VAL A 95 5.60 0.10 -5.91
C VAL A 95 5.37 -0.86 -7.08
N VAL A 96 4.13 -1.00 -7.50
CA VAL A 96 3.74 -1.78 -8.68
C VAL A 96 3.09 -0.87 -9.70
N GLU A 97 3.20 -1.25 -10.98
CA GLU A 97 2.59 -0.53 -12.09
C GLU A 97 1.63 -1.44 -12.86
N GLY A 98 0.55 -0.84 -13.35
CA GLY A 98 -0.32 -1.43 -14.36
C GLY A 98 -0.26 -0.59 -15.63
N CYS A 99 -0.16 -1.25 -16.77
CA CYS A 99 -0.09 -0.61 -18.08
C CYS A 99 -1.21 -1.11 -18.96
N GLY A 100 -1.82 -0.24 -19.75
CA GLY A 100 -2.87 -0.58 -20.68
C GLY A 100 -3.05 0.46 -21.78
N GLU A 101 -3.82 0.11 -22.79
CA GLU A 101 -4.17 1.03 -23.89
C GLU A 101 -5.20 2.08 -23.44
N THR A 102 -6.06 1.69 -22.49
CA THR A 102 -7.04 2.55 -21.83
C THR A 102 -6.73 2.63 -20.33
N GLY A 103 -7.37 3.59 -19.65
CA GLY A 103 -7.28 3.69 -18.18
C GLY A 103 -7.85 2.46 -17.48
N GLU A 104 -8.91 1.90 -18.02
CA GLU A 104 -9.54 0.68 -17.49
C GLU A 104 -8.62 -0.53 -17.62
N ASP A 105 -7.99 -0.72 -18.78
CA ASP A 105 -7.03 -1.80 -19.01
C ASP A 105 -5.82 -1.68 -18.07
N ALA A 106 -5.29 -0.47 -17.92
CA ALA A 106 -4.17 -0.21 -17.02
C ALA A 106 -4.54 -0.48 -15.55
N LEU A 107 -5.76 -0.07 -15.14
CA LEU A 107 -6.27 -0.31 -13.80
C LEU A 107 -6.50 -1.81 -13.56
N TYR A 108 -7.10 -2.51 -14.53
CA TYR A 108 -7.30 -3.95 -14.43
C TYR A 108 -5.97 -4.70 -14.35
N ALA A 109 -5.00 -4.34 -15.19
CA ALA A 109 -3.65 -4.93 -15.15
C ALA A 109 -2.97 -4.72 -13.78
N LEU A 110 -3.12 -3.52 -13.19
CA LEU A 110 -2.62 -3.23 -11.85
C LEU A 110 -3.29 -4.11 -10.78
N LEU A 111 -4.61 -4.14 -10.76
CA LEU A 111 -5.39 -4.82 -9.72
C LEU A 111 -5.34 -6.35 -9.81
N SER A 112 -5.15 -6.90 -11.02
CA SER A 112 -5.02 -8.35 -11.22
C SER A 112 -3.71 -8.92 -10.66
N GLY A 113 -2.67 -8.09 -10.55
CA GLY A 113 -1.39 -8.46 -9.95
C GLY A 113 -1.31 -8.24 -8.43
N LEU A 114 -2.34 -7.67 -7.81
CA LEU A 114 -2.37 -7.36 -6.38
C LEU A 114 -3.24 -8.35 -5.60
N TYR A 115 -2.75 -8.74 -4.42
CA TYR A 115 -3.46 -9.63 -3.52
C TYR A 115 -3.69 -8.94 -2.18
N VAL A 116 -4.92 -9.05 -1.67
CA VAL A 116 -5.27 -8.56 -0.34
C VAL A 116 -4.96 -9.66 0.67
N VAL A 117 -4.06 -9.38 1.59
CA VAL A 117 -3.75 -10.28 2.70
C VAL A 117 -4.45 -9.75 3.96
N PRO A 118 -5.42 -10.48 4.51
CA PRO A 118 -6.13 -10.04 5.71
C PRO A 118 -5.16 -10.01 6.90
N ILE A 119 -5.14 -8.90 7.61
CA ILE A 119 -4.42 -8.81 8.88
C ILE A 119 -5.26 -9.55 9.91
N SER A 120 -4.65 -10.54 10.58
CA SER A 120 -5.33 -11.31 11.62
C SER A 120 -5.83 -10.40 12.74
N ASP A 121 -7.15 -10.41 12.96
CA ASP A 121 -7.83 -9.67 14.03
C ASP A 121 -7.81 -10.44 15.38
N SER A 122 -6.78 -11.24 15.60
CA SER A 122 -6.63 -12.02 16.82
C SER A 122 -6.62 -11.11 18.06
N LEU A 123 -7.50 -11.39 19.01
CA LEU A 123 -7.53 -10.72 20.32
C LEU A 123 -6.17 -10.84 21.03
N LEU A 124 -5.46 -11.94 20.82
CA LEU A 124 -4.13 -12.16 21.35
C LEU A 124 -3.11 -11.15 20.80
N LEU A 125 -3.14 -10.90 19.48
CA LEU A 125 -2.26 -9.90 18.87
C LEU A 125 -2.60 -8.48 19.34
N ARG A 126 -3.89 -8.16 19.52
CA ARG A 126 -4.33 -6.88 20.09
C ARG A 126 -3.84 -6.73 21.53
N LEU A 127 -3.90 -7.80 22.34
CA LEU A 127 -3.40 -7.79 23.71
C LEU A 127 -1.87 -7.62 23.75
N ILE A 128 -1.13 -8.34 22.93
CA ILE A 128 0.33 -8.21 22.83
C ILE A 128 0.71 -6.79 22.39
N SER A 129 0.02 -6.23 21.39
CA SER A 129 0.25 -4.86 20.92
C SER A 129 -0.09 -3.83 21.99
N PHE A 130 -1.15 -4.04 22.75
CA PHE A 130 -1.54 -3.19 23.87
C PHE A 130 -0.44 -3.18 24.95
N ILE A 131 0.02 -4.34 25.39
CA ILE A 131 1.11 -4.48 26.37
C ILE A 131 2.38 -3.79 25.84
N LYS A 132 2.77 -4.07 24.60
CA LYS A 132 3.95 -3.46 23.99
C LYS A 132 3.89 -1.94 23.95
N LEU A 133 2.76 -1.36 23.56
CA LEU A 133 2.59 0.09 23.47
C LEU A 133 2.50 0.74 24.84
N THR A 134 1.82 0.10 25.81
CA THR A 134 1.60 0.69 27.14
C THR A 134 2.85 0.57 28.01
N VAL A 135 3.49 -0.61 28.02
CA VAL A 135 4.64 -0.90 28.91
C VAL A 135 5.97 -0.41 28.30
N PHE A 136 6.22 -0.72 27.02
CA PHE A 136 7.50 -0.40 26.38
C PHE A 136 7.48 0.89 25.56
N GLY A 137 6.31 1.25 25.00
CA GLY A 137 6.16 2.44 24.16
C GLY A 137 5.74 3.68 24.92
N HIS A 138 5.48 3.59 26.23
CA HIS A 138 4.99 4.70 27.07
C HIS A 138 3.78 5.47 26.48
N VAL A 139 2.98 4.79 25.63
CA VAL A 139 1.79 5.40 25.02
C VAL A 139 0.67 5.47 26.05
N PRO A 140 0.00 6.63 26.25
CA PRO A 140 -1.08 6.78 27.22
C PRO A 140 -2.18 5.73 27.04
N PHE A 141 -2.65 5.17 28.16
CA PHE A 141 -3.71 4.14 28.22
C PHE A 141 -4.96 4.52 27.42
N ALA A 142 -5.34 5.81 27.43
CA ALA A 142 -6.48 6.32 26.68
C ALA A 142 -6.36 6.10 25.16
N ILE A 143 -5.13 6.08 24.61
CA ILE A 143 -4.85 5.83 23.20
C ILE A 143 -4.80 4.35 22.93
N THR A 144 -4.10 3.56 23.76
CA THR A 144 -3.93 2.12 23.56
C THR A 144 -5.25 1.35 23.74
N ARG A 145 -6.18 1.85 24.55
CA ARG A 145 -7.54 1.30 24.68
C ARG A 145 -8.30 1.28 23.36
N LYS A 146 -7.96 2.17 22.40
CA LYS A 146 -8.60 2.20 21.08
C LYS A 146 -8.35 0.92 20.28
N LEU A 147 -7.29 0.14 20.56
CA LEU A 147 -7.00 -1.15 19.92
C LEU A 147 -8.10 -2.21 20.16
N PHE A 148 -8.85 -2.07 21.27
CA PHE A 148 -9.95 -2.98 21.61
C PHE A 148 -11.32 -2.47 21.11
N ARG A 149 -11.34 -1.29 20.48
CA ARG A 149 -12.57 -0.78 19.90
C ARG A 149 -12.96 -1.65 18.72
N LYS A 150 -14.19 -2.16 18.75
CA LYS A 150 -14.71 -2.97 17.66
C LYS A 150 -14.89 -2.07 16.44
N ASP A 151 -14.08 -2.27 15.41
CA ASP A 151 -14.25 -1.57 14.14
C ASP A 151 -15.60 -1.94 13.55
N ARG A 152 -16.43 -0.93 13.29
CA ARG A 152 -17.71 -1.12 12.58
C ARG A 152 -17.38 -1.26 11.09
N ARG A 153 -16.98 -2.46 10.68
CA ARG A 153 -16.78 -2.77 9.27
C ARG A 153 -18.13 -2.70 8.53
N SER A 154 -18.12 -2.07 7.38
CA SER A 154 -19.27 -2.09 6.46
C SER A 154 -19.59 -3.53 6.00
N ALA A 155 -20.76 -3.74 5.39
CA ALA A 155 -21.11 -5.05 4.86
C ALA A 155 -20.10 -5.52 3.81
N ASN A 156 -19.69 -4.62 2.90
CA ASN A 156 -18.70 -4.91 1.85
C ASN A 156 -17.31 -5.22 2.43
N GLU A 157 -16.83 -4.47 3.43
CA GLU A 157 -15.56 -4.75 4.09
C GLU A 157 -15.55 -6.12 4.78
N ARG A 158 -16.64 -6.50 5.43
CA ARG A 158 -16.76 -7.84 6.04
C ARG A 158 -16.72 -8.93 4.98
N ARG A 159 -17.36 -8.70 3.83
CA ARG A 159 -17.38 -9.63 2.72
C ARG A 159 -16.01 -9.80 2.09
N VAL A 160 -15.31 -8.70 1.76
CA VAL A 160 -13.93 -8.73 1.26
C VAL A 160 -13.02 -9.48 2.24
N TYR A 161 -13.14 -9.20 3.53
CA TYR A 161 -12.36 -9.90 4.57
C TYR A 161 -12.63 -11.40 4.58
N HIS A 162 -13.90 -11.80 4.49
CA HIS A 162 -14.27 -13.21 4.48
C HIS A 162 -13.77 -13.94 3.23
N LEU A 163 -13.94 -13.36 2.05
CA LEU A 163 -13.44 -13.90 0.78
C LEU A 163 -11.92 -14.02 0.78
N SER A 164 -11.20 -13.01 1.26
CA SER A 164 -9.73 -13.04 1.33
C SER A 164 -9.16 -14.06 2.34
N GLN A 165 -9.98 -14.56 3.26
CA GLN A 165 -9.60 -15.69 4.15
C GLN A 165 -9.83 -17.06 3.52
N GLN A 166 -10.81 -17.17 2.62
CA GLN A 166 -11.18 -18.44 2.01
C GLN A 166 -10.31 -18.81 0.83
N ALA A 167 -9.90 -17.83 0.04
CA ALA A 167 -9.10 -18.05 -1.15
C ALA A 167 -8.11 -16.91 -1.40
N LEU A 168 -6.99 -17.24 -2.07
CA LEU A 168 -6.03 -16.26 -2.52
C LEU A 168 -6.53 -15.61 -3.82
N LEU A 169 -7.34 -14.56 -3.68
CA LEU A 169 -7.95 -13.82 -4.78
C LEU A 169 -7.15 -12.57 -5.08
N SER A 170 -7.02 -12.23 -6.37
CA SER A 170 -6.52 -10.93 -6.78
C SER A 170 -7.53 -9.82 -6.39
N THR A 171 -7.05 -8.61 -6.28
CA THR A 171 -7.90 -7.46 -5.95
C THR A 171 -8.99 -7.25 -7.01
N ALA A 172 -8.70 -7.51 -8.30
CA ALA A 172 -9.69 -7.44 -9.37
C ALA A 172 -10.82 -8.47 -9.21
N GLU A 173 -10.47 -9.70 -8.82
CA GLU A 173 -11.47 -10.76 -8.55
C GLU A 173 -12.31 -10.43 -7.32
N LEU A 174 -11.71 -9.91 -6.25
CA LEU A 174 -12.43 -9.47 -5.05
C LEU A 174 -13.44 -8.36 -5.37
N ILE A 175 -13.08 -7.38 -6.20
CA ILE A 175 -13.99 -6.31 -6.63
C ILE A 175 -15.17 -6.92 -7.40
N LYS A 176 -14.91 -7.79 -8.36
CA LYS A 176 -15.98 -8.49 -9.11
C LYS A 176 -16.92 -9.28 -8.18
N CYS A 177 -16.38 -10.01 -7.21
CA CYS A 177 -17.20 -10.75 -6.25
C CYS A 177 -18.11 -9.84 -5.41
N VAL A 178 -17.63 -8.63 -5.09
CA VAL A 178 -18.41 -7.64 -4.32
C VAL A 178 -19.49 -6.98 -5.20
N GLU A 179 -19.16 -6.61 -6.42
CA GLU A 179 -20.08 -5.92 -7.35
C GLU A 179 -21.19 -6.83 -7.84
N TYR A 180 -20.89 -8.07 -8.20
CA TYR A 180 -21.86 -9.02 -8.77
C TYR A 180 -22.52 -9.93 -7.73
N ASP A 181 -22.36 -9.67 -6.46
CA ASP A 181 -22.93 -10.43 -5.35
C ASP A 181 -22.62 -11.95 -5.39
N ILE A 182 -21.44 -12.30 -5.92
CA ILE A 182 -20.99 -13.68 -6.02
C ILE A 182 -20.54 -14.17 -4.64
N HIS A 183 -21.24 -15.14 -4.07
CA HIS A 183 -20.95 -15.67 -2.73
C HIS A 183 -19.94 -16.82 -2.73
N THR A 184 -19.80 -17.50 -3.85
CA THR A 184 -18.93 -18.66 -4.01
C THR A 184 -18.14 -18.55 -5.30
N ILE A 185 -16.83 -18.74 -5.20
CA ILE A 185 -16.00 -18.98 -6.38
C ILE A 185 -15.94 -20.48 -6.52
N HIS A 186 -16.56 -20.99 -7.57
CA HIS A 186 -16.39 -22.38 -7.92
C HIS A 186 -14.96 -22.58 -8.41
N SER A 187 -14.21 -23.37 -7.68
CA SER A 187 -12.90 -23.93 -8.10
C SER A 187 -13.08 -24.90 -9.26
#